data_143050ff6ce4ca4fbef90cea6ab2ea95
#
_entry.id   143050ff6ce4ca4fbef90cea6ab2ea95
#
_cell.length_a   1.000
_cell.length_b   1.000
_cell.length_c   1.000
_cell.angle_alpha   90.00
_cell.angle_beta   90.00
_cell.angle_gamma   90.00
#
_symmetry.space_group_name_H-M   'P 1'
#
loop_
_entity.id
_entity.type
_entity.pdbx_description
1 polymer ?
#
loop_
_entity_poly.entity_id
_entity_poly.type
_entity_poly.pdbx_seq_one_letter_code
_entity_poly.pdbx_strand_id
1 'polypeptide(L)'
;VLGRFCATDEWSGDLSNGLFRLGRLGEQLHGLSGPECGLLTLLRCYGEGDRIRILELLESASSSASSFCFSTHIISGPAGGQPLLCVGHSTGFGAELDGRMHGVFIFPRMPLETVGH
;
A
#
# COMPACT_ATOMS: atom_id res chain seq x y z
N VAL A 1 -0.33 -21.70 6.34
CA VAL A 1 0.21 -21.20 7.61
C VAL A 1 0.15 -19.68 7.68
N LEU A 2 0.56 -18.99 6.62
CA LEU A 2 0.48 -17.51 6.63
C LEU A 2 -0.94 -17.00 6.78
N GLY A 3 -1.93 -17.70 6.25
CA GLY A 3 -3.32 -17.29 6.36
C GLY A 3 -3.86 -17.25 7.79
N ARG A 4 -3.17 -17.87 8.73
CA ARG A 4 -3.55 -17.81 10.15
C ARG A 4 -3.13 -16.51 10.80
N PHE A 5 -2.05 -15.90 10.32
CA PHE A 5 -1.42 -14.74 10.94
C PHE A 5 -1.59 -13.46 10.14
N CYS A 6 -1.87 -13.58 8.86
CA CYS A 6 -2.05 -12.42 8.02
C CYS A 6 -3.04 -12.69 6.90
N ALA A 7 -3.68 -11.63 6.45
CA ALA A 7 -4.48 -11.62 5.23
C ALA A 7 -3.69 -10.86 4.18
N THR A 8 -3.94 -11.16 2.91
CA THR A 8 -3.26 -10.48 1.81
C THR A 8 -4.27 -10.02 0.78
N ASP A 9 -3.91 -8.98 0.03
CA ASP A 9 -4.74 -8.50 -1.06
C ASP A 9 -3.85 -7.82 -2.09
N GLU A 10 -4.21 -7.92 -3.35
CA GLU A 10 -3.45 -7.31 -4.42
C GLU A 10 -3.84 -5.85 -4.63
N TRP A 11 -2.90 -5.07 -5.14
CA TRP A 11 -3.15 -3.70 -5.55
C TRP A 11 -2.38 -3.39 -6.83
N SER A 12 -2.83 -2.39 -7.55
CA SER A 12 -2.12 -1.91 -8.74
C SER A 12 -2.19 -0.38 -8.78
N GLY A 13 -1.26 0.21 -9.52
CA GLY A 13 -1.22 1.65 -9.73
C GLY A 13 -0.88 1.97 -11.16
N ASP A 14 -1.46 3.06 -11.65
CA ASP A 14 -1.19 3.58 -12.98
C ASP A 14 -0.48 4.91 -12.80
N LEU A 15 0.81 4.96 -13.15
CA LEU A 15 1.61 6.15 -12.96
C LEU A 15 1.25 7.27 -13.93
N SER A 16 0.57 6.92 -15.04
CA SER A 16 0.19 7.94 -16.02
C SER A 16 -0.96 8.82 -15.51
N ASN A 17 -1.81 8.31 -14.64
CA ASN A 17 -2.94 9.06 -14.11
C ASN A 17 -2.93 9.17 -12.58
N GLY A 18 -1.99 8.51 -11.91
CA GLY A 18 -1.87 8.58 -10.46
C GLY A 18 -2.94 7.85 -9.68
N LEU A 19 -3.66 6.92 -10.33
CA LEU A 19 -4.72 6.18 -9.67
C LEU A 19 -4.24 4.81 -9.22
N PHE A 20 -4.61 4.46 -7.99
CA PHE A 20 -4.35 3.15 -7.40
C PHE A 20 -5.64 2.38 -7.28
N ARG A 21 -5.58 1.09 -7.57
CA ARG A 21 -6.73 0.20 -7.48
C ARG A 21 -6.44 -0.88 -6.45
N LEU A 22 -7.34 -1.00 -5.48
CA LEU A 22 -7.20 -1.96 -4.39
C LEU A 22 -8.19 -3.11 -4.60
N GLY A 23 -7.84 -4.27 -4.09
CA GLY A 23 -8.77 -5.37 -4.01
C GLY A 23 -9.84 -5.11 -2.96
N ARG A 24 -10.77 -6.04 -2.83
CA ARG A 24 -11.91 -5.88 -1.92
C ARG A 24 -11.49 -5.70 -0.46
N LEU A 25 -10.57 -6.54 0.00
CA LEU A 25 -10.12 -6.46 1.39
C LEU A 25 -9.34 -5.17 1.65
N GLY A 26 -8.47 -4.80 0.70
CA GLY A 26 -7.72 -3.55 0.80
C GLY A 26 -8.63 -2.35 0.87
N GLU A 27 -9.62 -2.28 -0.01
CA GLU A 27 -10.61 -1.20 0.00
C GLU A 27 -11.32 -1.12 1.36
N GLN A 28 -11.75 -2.26 1.87
CA GLN A 28 -12.49 -2.34 3.12
C GLN A 28 -11.66 -1.92 4.32
N LEU A 29 -10.44 -2.43 4.41
CA LEU A 29 -9.56 -2.12 5.54
C LEU A 29 -9.03 -0.69 5.50
N HIS A 30 -8.90 -0.09 4.31
CA HIS A 30 -8.54 1.31 4.19
C HIS A 30 -9.72 2.25 4.44
N GLY A 31 -10.94 1.73 4.44
CA GLY A 31 -12.12 2.55 4.64
C GLY A 31 -12.46 3.42 3.43
N LEU A 32 -12.14 2.96 2.24
CA LEU A 32 -12.41 3.70 1.02
C LEU A 32 -13.83 3.46 0.53
N SER A 33 -14.38 4.43 -0.21
CA SER A 33 -15.73 4.33 -0.75
C SER A 33 -15.80 3.60 -2.08
N GLY A 34 -14.65 3.21 -2.64
CA GLY A 34 -14.56 2.48 -3.90
C GLY A 34 -13.18 1.90 -4.07
N PRO A 35 -12.97 1.07 -5.10
CA PRO A 35 -11.69 0.38 -5.27
C PRO A 35 -10.56 1.27 -5.79
N GLU A 36 -10.86 2.43 -6.33
CA GLU A 36 -9.84 3.33 -6.88
C GLU A 36 -9.69 4.59 -6.06
N CYS A 37 -8.46 5.05 -5.92
CA CYS A 37 -8.16 6.31 -5.24
C CYS A 37 -6.86 6.90 -5.78
N GLY A 38 -6.71 8.21 -5.62
CA GLY A 38 -5.46 8.88 -5.96
C GLY A 38 -4.43 8.69 -4.86
N LEU A 39 -3.19 9.07 -5.16
CA LEU A 39 -2.07 8.90 -4.24
C LEU A 39 -2.30 9.62 -2.91
N LEU A 40 -2.77 10.86 -2.93
CA LEU A 40 -2.96 11.61 -1.70
C LEU A 40 -4.04 10.99 -0.81
N THR A 41 -5.11 10.49 -1.43
CA THR A 41 -6.16 9.79 -0.68
C THR A 41 -5.60 8.54 -0.02
N LEU A 42 -4.76 7.79 -0.75
CA LEU A 42 -4.14 6.60 -0.22
C LEU A 42 -3.23 6.93 0.97
N LEU A 43 -2.38 7.95 0.82
CA LEU A 43 -1.46 8.36 1.88
C LEU A 43 -2.19 8.80 3.15
N ARG A 44 -3.35 9.42 3.01
CA ARG A 44 -4.16 9.85 4.16
C ARG A 44 -4.68 8.67 4.99
N CYS A 45 -4.70 7.49 4.41
CA CYS A 45 -5.10 6.28 5.14
C CYS A 45 -4.06 5.86 6.17
N TYR A 46 -2.83 6.31 6.04
CA TYR A 46 -1.70 5.79 6.82
C TYR A 46 -1.30 6.72 7.95
N GLY A 47 -0.54 6.19 8.90
CA GLY A 47 -0.06 6.94 10.04
C GLY A 47 0.65 8.21 9.61
N GLU A 48 0.31 9.33 10.23
CA GLU A 48 0.77 10.64 9.82
C GLU A 48 2.29 10.74 9.73
N GLY A 49 3.00 10.13 10.67
CA GLY A 49 4.46 10.17 10.71
C GLY A 49 5.13 9.39 9.59
N ASP A 50 4.40 8.54 8.89
CA ASP A 50 4.95 7.69 7.82
C ASP A 50 4.71 8.25 6.42
N ARG A 51 3.83 9.23 6.28
CA ARG A 51 3.35 9.68 4.96
C ARG A 51 4.44 10.20 4.04
N ILE A 52 5.31 11.05 4.57
CA ILE A 52 6.38 11.64 3.74
C ILE A 52 7.35 10.57 3.29
N ARG A 53 7.72 9.65 4.18
CA ARG A 53 8.62 8.55 3.86
C ARG A 53 8.02 7.65 2.76
N ILE A 54 6.73 7.34 2.87
CA ILE A 54 6.05 6.51 1.87
C ILE A 54 5.97 7.25 0.54
N LEU A 55 5.64 8.54 0.55
CA LEU A 55 5.60 9.33 -0.67
C LEU A 55 6.94 9.35 -1.38
N GLU A 56 8.01 9.60 -0.65
CA GLU A 56 9.35 9.62 -1.23
C GLU A 56 9.73 8.27 -1.82
N LEU A 57 9.36 7.19 -1.14
CA LEU A 57 9.63 5.84 -1.63
C LEU A 57 8.88 5.56 -2.93
N LEU A 58 7.61 5.92 -3.00
CA LEU A 58 6.80 5.72 -4.21
C LEU A 58 7.28 6.59 -5.35
N GLU A 59 7.68 7.83 -5.08
CA GLU A 59 8.23 8.70 -6.10
C GLU A 59 9.54 8.16 -6.66
N SER A 60 10.41 7.69 -5.79
CA SER A 60 11.67 7.08 -6.21
C SER A 60 11.42 5.83 -7.05
N ALA A 61 10.49 4.99 -6.62
CA ALA A 61 10.16 3.76 -7.34
C ALA A 61 9.56 4.04 -8.71
N SER A 62 8.85 5.16 -8.87
CA SER A 62 8.20 5.49 -10.13
C SER A 62 9.16 5.87 -11.24
N SER A 63 10.41 6.18 -10.91
CA SER A 63 11.39 6.67 -11.90
C SER A 63 12.12 5.56 -12.63
N SER A 64 12.02 4.31 -12.19
CA SER A 64 12.73 3.20 -12.83
C SER A 64 12.06 1.88 -12.48
N ALA A 65 12.42 0.83 -13.24
CA ALA A 65 11.99 -0.53 -12.91
C ALA A 65 12.65 -0.91 -11.57
N SER A 66 11.82 -1.17 -10.56
CA SER A 66 12.32 -1.36 -9.20
C SER A 66 11.28 -2.08 -8.33
N SER A 67 11.76 -2.62 -7.22
CA SER A 67 10.89 -3.21 -6.21
C SER A 67 11.03 -2.42 -4.92
N PHE A 68 9.99 -2.38 -4.12
CA PHE A 68 9.99 -1.63 -2.87
C PHE A 68 9.09 -2.29 -1.84
N CYS A 69 9.30 -1.93 -0.59
CA CYS A 69 8.37 -2.32 0.47
C CYS A 69 8.37 -1.25 1.56
N PHE A 70 7.27 -1.17 2.25
CA PHE A 70 7.17 -0.30 3.43
C PHE A 70 6.17 -0.88 4.41
N SER A 71 6.31 -0.50 5.67
CA SER A 71 5.37 -0.86 6.71
C SER A 71 4.78 0.41 7.32
N THR A 72 3.53 0.32 7.71
CA THR A 72 2.82 1.41 8.35
C THR A 72 1.60 0.82 9.07
N HIS A 73 0.67 1.67 9.43
CA HIS A 73 -0.63 1.22 9.94
C HIS A 73 -1.72 2.11 9.35
N ILE A 74 -2.87 1.50 9.13
CA ILE A 74 -4.01 2.18 8.53
C ILE A 74 -4.82 2.84 9.64
N ILE A 75 -4.98 4.16 9.57
CA ILE A 75 -5.74 4.90 10.57
C ILE A 75 -7.16 5.23 10.11
N SER A 76 -7.42 5.17 8.81
CA SER A 76 -8.70 5.58 8.22
C SER A 76 -9.74 4.48 8.20
N GLY A 77 -9.35 3.24 8.40
CA GLY A 77 -10.26 2.12 8.28
C GLY A 77 -11.02 1.80 9.56
N PRO A 78 -11.96 0.87 9.49
CA PRO A 78 -12.81 0.52 10.63
C PRO A 78 -12.05 -0.16 11.77
N ALA A 79 -10.91 -0.80 11.47
CA ALA A 79 -10.15 -1.49 12.50
C ALA A 79 -9.27 -0.57 13.34
N GLY A 80 -9.04 0.66 12.90
CA GLY A 80 -8.21 1.63 13.61
C GLY A 80 -6.83 1.11 13.95
N GLY A 81 -5.79 1.66 13.33
CA GLY A 81 -4.43 1.24 13.61
C GLY A 81 -4.05 -0.13 13.04
N GLN A 82 -4.77 -0.61 12.03
CA GLN A 82 -4.47 -1.89 11.39
C GLN A 82 -3.04 -1.90 10.82
N PRO A 83 -2.16 -2.81 11.26
CA PRO A 83 -0.82 -2.90 10.68
C PRO A 83 -0.88 -3.29 9.21
N LEU A 84 0.07 -2.76 8.45
CA LEU A 84 0.15 -3.00 7.01
C LEU A 84 1.60 -3.12 6.59
N LEU A 85 1.88 -4.14 5.79
CA LEU A 85 3.12 -4.25 5.04
C LEU A 85 2.75 -4.20 3.57
N CYS A 86 3.37 -3.30 2.82
CA CYS A 86 3.14 -3.17 1.39
C CYS A 86 4.39 -3.61 0.64
N VAL A 87 4.21 -4.51 -0.31
CA VAL A 87 5.29 -4.95 -1.20
C VAL A 87 4.85 -4.61 -2.61
N GLY A 88 5.74 -4.00 -3.37
CA GLY A 88 5.38 -3.57 -4.71
C GLY A 88 6.53 -3.64 -5.69
N HIS A 89 6.14 -3.55 -6.95
CA HIS A 89 7.06 -3.52 -8.07
C HIS A 89 6.59 -2.44 -9.04
N SER A 90 7.54 -1.65 -9.53
CA SER A 90 7.28 -0.59 -10.49
C SER A 90 7.99 -0.90 -11.80
N THR A 91 7.30 -0.69 -12.92
CA THR A 91 7.95 -0.74 -14.22
C THR A 91 8.64 0.57 -14.56
N GLY A 92 8.41 1.62 -13.76
CA GLY A 92 8.90 2.95 -14.02
C GLY A 92 8.02 3.69 -15.03
N PHE A 93 8.11 5.02 -15.01
CA PHE A 93 7.33 5.88 -15.89
C PHE A 93 8.27 6.77 -16.70
N GLY A 94 8.06 6.81 -18.03
CA GLY A 94 8.88 7.59 -18.94
C GLY A 94 8.62 7.20 -20.38
N ALA A 95 9.45 7.70 -21.31
CA ALA A 95 9.20 7.58 -22.73
C ALA A 95 9.04 6.14 -23.23
N GLU A 96 9.74 5.19 -22.61
CA GLU A 96 9.71 3.78 -23.03
C GLU A 96 9.31 2.85 -21.89
N LEU A 97 8.72 3.40 -20.82
CA LEU A 97 8.32 2.63 -19.64
C LEU A 97 6.80 2.60 -19.53
N ASP A 98 6.29 1.48 -19.06
CA ASP A 98 4.84 1.25 -18.98
C ASP A 98 4.12 2.16 -17.98
N GLY A 99 4.81 2.61 -16.95
CA GLY A 99 4.18 3.45 -15.94
C GLY A 99 3.21 2.69 -15.06
N ARG A 100 3.55 1.47 -14.66
CA ARG A 100 2.70 0.64 -13.83
C ARG A 100 3.37 0.25 -12.53
N MET A 101 2.54 0.16 -11.49
CA MET A 101 2.95 -0.46 -10.24
C MET A 101 1.96 -1.57 -9.91
N HIS A 102 2.43 -2.60 -9.23
CA HIS A 102 1.56 -3.63 -8.71
C HIS A 102 2.23 -4.28 -7.51
N GLY A 103 1.43 -4.88 -6.67
CA GLY A 103 1.97 -5.53 -5.49
C GLY A 103 0.91 -6.16 -4.62
N VAL A 104 1.29 -6.36 -3.39
CA VAL A 104 0.46 -7.04 -2.39
C VAL A 104 0.50 -6.23 -1.09
N PHE A 105 -0.67 -6.07 -0.50
CA PHE A 105 -0.80 -5.64 0.88
C PHE A 105 -0.84 -6.87 1.77
N ILE A 106 -0.10 -6.83 2.86
CA ILE A 106 -0.10 -7.88 3.87
C ILE A 106 -0.62 -7.25 5.16
N PHE A 107 -1.71 -7.81 5.67
CA PHE A 107 -2.37 -7.30 6.87
C PHE A 107 -2.17 -8.31 8.00
N PRO A 108 -1.21 -8.06 8.92
CA PRO A 108 -1.05 -8.95 10.07
C PRO A 108 -2.33 -8.98 10.91
N ARG A 109 -2.70 -10.16 11.36
CA ARG A 109 -3.92 -10.36 12.15
C ARG A 109 -3.69 -10.26 13.64
N MET A 110 -2.43 -10.12 14.04
CA MET A 110 -2.07 -9.96 15.45
C MET A 110 -1.21 -8.72 15.61
N PRO A 111 -1.29 -8.03 16.75
CA PRO A 111 -0.46 -6.88 17.00
C PRO A 111 1.02 -7.28 17.03
N LEU A 112 1.87 -6.49 16.36
CA LEU A 112 3.29 -6.77 16.30
C LEU A 112 3.96 -6.65 17.67
N GLU A 113 3.46 -5.77 18.52
CA GLU A 113 4.02 -5.55 19.85
C GLU A 113 3.84 -6.74 20.78
N THR A 114 2.96 -7.69 20.45
CA THR A 114 2.78 -8.88 21.27
C THR A 114 3.72 -10.01 20.88
N VAL A 115 4.39 -9.89 19.74
CA VAL A 115 5.25 -10.96 19.22
C VAL A 115 6.52 -11.13 20.04
N GLY A 116 7.02 -10.06 20.64
CA GLY A 116 8.24 -10.10 21.45
C GLY A 116 8.05 -10.50 22.89
N HIS A 117 6.85 -10.81 23.29
CA HIS A 117 6.55 -11.19 24.68
C HIS A 117 6.48 -12.71 24.91
#